data_18d0c115416d1e3f8fe120bdac46c970
#
_entry.id   18d0c115416d1e3f8fe120bdac46c970
#
_cell.length_a   1.000
_cell.length_b   1.000
_cell.length_c   1.000
_cell.angle_alpha   90.00
_cell.angle_beta   90.00
_cell.angle_gamma   90.00
#
_symmetry.space_group_name_H-M   'P 1'
#
loop_
_entity.id
_entity.type
_entity.pdbx_description
1 polymer ?
#
loop_
_entity_poly.entity_id
_entity_poly.type
_entity_poly.pdbx_seq_one_letter_code
_entity_poly.pdbx_strand_id
1 'polypeptide(L)'
;HYVANETIQGNAIHDVPSVENPIIADLSSVILAEPIDVSKFSMIYAGAQKNIGPAGLTIAIISKDLLSSCNKDLPNIMNYDKHAQSGSMLNTPPTFAWYMAGKVFKWLKSLGGLEAVKERNYLKASTLYDYIDRSDFYSNPVAKNNRSIMNIPFILKSPDLDSAFLREAESENLLNLKGHRSVGGMRASIYN
;
A
#
# COMPACT_ATOMS: atom_id res chain seq x y z
N HIS A 1 0.47 -13.79 -10.00
CA HIS A 1 0.64 -12.93 -8.82
C HIS A 1 1.45 -11.67 -9.17
N TYR A 2 1.00 -10.51 -8.70
CA TYR A 2 1.77 -9.27 -8.81
C TYR A 2 1.56 -8.37 -7.57
N VAL A 3 2.46 -7.41 -7.41
CA VAL A 3 2.40 -6.36 -6.40
C VAL A 3 2.03 -5.06 -7.09
N ALA A 4 0.86 -4.49 -6.79
CA ALA A 4 0.38 -3.31 -7.50
C ALA A 4 1.16 -2.04 -7.16
N ASN A 5 1.70 -1.96 -5.95
CA ASN A 5 2.52 -0.83 -5.49
C ASN A 5 3.70 -1.31 -4.67
N GLU A 6 4.90 -1.07 -5.17
CA GLU A 6 6.15 -1.46 -4.51
C GLU A 6 6.58 -0.36 -3.54
N THR A 7 6.64 -0.70 -2.26
CA THR A 7 6.84 0.25 -1.16
C THR A 7 8.25 0.85 -1.12
N ILE A 8 9.27 0.10 -1.54
CA ILE A 8 10.68 0.45 -1.36
C ILE A 8 11.15 1.39 -2.46
N GLN A 9 10.88 1.01 -3.71
CA GLN A 9 11.32 1.74 -4.89
C GLN A 9 10.28 2.73 -5.42
N GLY A 10 9.04 2.70 -4.89
CA GLY A 10 7.98 3.61 -5.30
C GLY A 10 7.42 3.35 -6.69
N ASN A 11 7.58 2.14 -7.20
CA ASN A 11 6.97 1.72 -8.47
C ASN A 11 5.53 1.28 -8.25
N ALA A 12 4.65 1.67 -9.17
CA ALA A 12 3.25 1.24 -9.19
C ALA A 12 2.87 0.70 -10.57
N ILE A 13 1.96 -0.29 -10.56
CA ILE A 13 1.27 -0.80 -11.74
C ILE A 13 -0.18 -0.34 -11.59
N HIS A 14 -0.56 0.69 -12.33
CA HIS A 14 -1.88 1.34 -12.20
C HIS A 14 -3.00 0.53 -12.86
N ASP A 15 -2.70 -0.13 -13.96
CA ASP A 15 -3.67 -0.96 -14.66
C ASP A 15 -3.61 -2.41 -14.20
N VAL A 16 -4.78 -3.03 -13.99
CA VAL A 16 -4.84 -4.46 -13.71
C VAL A 16 -4.40 -5.23 -14.96
N PRO A 17 -3.42 -6.12 -14.86
CA PRO A 17 -2.97 -6.90 -16.01
C PRO A 17 -4.11 -7.66 -16.67
N SER A 18 -4.19 -7.63 -18.01
CA SER A 18 -5.17 -8.41 -18.77
C SER A 18 -4.56 -9.78 -19.11
N VAL A 19 -4.97 -10.80 -18.37
CA VAL A 19 -4.50 -12.19 -18.53
C VAL A 19 -5.66 -13.17 -18.35
N GLU A 20 -5.56 -14.34 -18.95
CA GLU A 20 -6.57 -15.42 -18.83
C GLU A 20 -6.53 -16.14 -17.48
N ASN A 21 -5.37 -16.13 -16.83
CA ASN A 21 -5.19 -16.81 -15.55
C ASN A 21 -5.78 -16.03 -14.37
N PRO A 22 -6.16 -16.70 -13.27
CA PRO A 22 -6.58 -16.06 -12.04
C PRO A 22 -5.54 -15.04 -11.54
N ILE A 23 -5.98 -13.79 -11.27
CA ILE A 23 -5.10 -12.74 -10.79
C ILE A 23 -5.12 -12.71 -9.26
N ILE A 24 -3.94 -12.81 -8.67
CA ILE A 24 -3.71 -12.60 -7.24
C ILE A 24 -2.85 -11.36 -7.07
N ALA A 25 -3.31 -10.39 -6.26
CA ALA A 25 -2.62 -9.12 -6.06
C ALA A 25 -2.31 -8.83 -4.59
N ASP A 26 -1.06 -8.39 -4.34
CA ASP A 26 -0.69 -7.72 -3.11
C ASP A 26 -0.99 -6.21 -3.25
N LEU A 27 -1.94 -5.74 -2.47
CA LEU A 27 -2.30 -4.32 -2.39
C LEU A 27 -1.90 -3.67 -1.05
N SER A 28 -1.01 -4.28 -0.28
CA SER A 28 -0.69 -3.85 1.09
C SER A 28 -0.32 -2.37 1.20
N SER A 29 0.30 -1.79 0.18
CA SER A 29 0.74 -0.39 0.22
C SER A 29 -0.15 0.58 -0.58
N VAL A 30 -1.26 0.11 -1.16
CA VAL A 30 -2.15 0.96 -1.97
C VAL A 30 -3.63 0.70 -1.72
N ILE A 31 -3.98 -0.39 -1.03
CA ILE A 31 -5.39 -0.66 -0.69
C ILE A 31 -6.03 0.54 0.00
N LEU A 32 -7.28 0.86 -0.34
CA LEU A 32 -8.04 2.01 0.18
C LEU A 32 -7.45 3.38 -0.20
N ALA A 33 -6.44 3.45 -1.05
CA ALA A 33 -5.93 4.72 -1.56
C ALA A 33 -6.83 5.32 -2.64
N GLU A 34 -7.54 4.46 -3.37
CA GLU A 34 -8.49 4.79 -4.42
C GLU A 34 -9.48 3.63 -4.63
N PRO A 35 -10.61 3.85 -5.35
CA PRO A 35 -11.51 2.77 -5.73
C PRO A 35 -10.82 1.74 -6.63
N ILE A 36 -11.15 0.48 -6.42
CA ILE A 36 -10.70 -0.63 -7.27
C ILE A 36 -11.89 -1.51 -7.66
N ASP A 37 -11.86 -2.03 -8.88
CA ASP A 37 -12.81 -3.03 -9.34
C ASP A 37 -12.35 -4.42 -8.87
N VAL A 38 -12.88 -4.87 -7.73
CA VAL A 38 -12.52 -6.16 -7.13
C VAL A 38 -12.87 -7.35 -8.03
N SER A 39 -13.79 -7.19 -8.99
CA SER A 39 -14.20 -8.27 -9.88
C SER A 39 -13.10 -8.71 -10.84
N LYS A 40 -12.09 -7.87 -11.06
CA LYS A 40 -10.92 -8.18 -11.89
C LYS A 40 -9.90 -9.11 -11.22
N PHE A 41 -10.12 -9.44 -9.95
CA PHE A 41 -9.17 -10.24 -9.18
C PHE A 41 -9.81 -11.54 -8.70
N SER A 42 -9.05 -12.61 -8.72
CA SER A 42 -9.43 -13.84 -8.02
C SER A 42 -9.09 -13.75 -6.54
N MET A 43 -8.02 -13.03 -6.18
CA MET A 43 -7.67 -12.74 -4.80
C MET A 43 -6.93 -11.40 -4.69
N ILE A 44 -7.31 -10.61 -3.71
CA ILE A 44 -6.55 -9.48 -3.21
C ILE A 44 -6.16 -9.77 -1.77
N TYR A 45 -4.93 -9.47 -1.39
CA TYR A 45 -4.56 -9.44 0.02
C TYR A 45 -3.81 -8.18 0.38
N ALA A 46 -3.88 -7.78 1.65
CA ALA A 46 -3.24 -6.58 2.15
C ALA A 46 -2.97 -6.68 3.65
N GLY A 47 -1.72 -6.43 4.05
CA GLY A 47 -1.38 -6.17 5.44
C GLY A 47 -1.94 -4.82 5.91
N ALA A 48 -2.47 -4.77 7.13
CA ALA A 48 -3.18 -3.59 7.63
C ALA A 48 -2.27 -2.40 7.95
N GLN A 49 -0.99 -2.62 8.21
CA GLN A 49 -0.05 -1.66 8.83
C GLN A 49 0.23 -0.37 8.03
N LYS A 50 -0.39 -0.19 6.88
CA LYS A 50 -0.24 1.01 6.04
C LYS A 50 -1.54 1.83 6.02
N ASN A 51 -2.49 1.50 5.16
CA ASN A 51 -3.73 2.27 5.00
C ASN A 51 -4.93 1.75 5.81
N ILE A 52 -4.84 0.57 6.43
CA ILE A 52 -5.97 -0.06 7.10
C ILE A 52 -5.94 0.17 8.61
N GLY A 53 -4.76 0.07 9.25
CA GLY A 53 -4.64 0.19 10.70
C GLY A 53 -3.33 -0.33 11.25
N PRO A 54 -3.29 -0.80 12.51
CA PRO A 54 -2.09 -1.38 13.11
C PRO A 54 -1.64 -2.68 12.43
N ALA A 55 -0.37 -3.03 12.61
CA ALA A 55 0.17 -4.33 12.23
C ALA A 55 -0.53 -5.49 12.97
N GLY A 56 -0.45 -6.68 12.39
CA GLY A 56 -1.00 -7.92 12.97
C GLY A 56 -2.33 -8.36 12.35
N LEU A 57 -2.94 -7.55 11.48
CA LEU A 57 -4.13 -7.91 10.71
C LEU A 57 -3.78 -7.98 9.22
N THR A 58 -4.33 -8.96 8.53
CA THR A 58 -4.30 -9.06 7.08
C THR A 58 -5.72 -9.22 6.56
N ILE A 59 -6.06 -8.51 5.50
CA ILE A 59 -7.32 -8.65 4.79
C ILE A 59 -7.07 -9.47 3.53
N ALA A 60 -7.93 -10.46 3.28
CA ALA A 60 -7.98 -11.21 2.03
C ALA A 60 -9.39 -11.11 1.43
N ILE A 61 -9.49 -10.65 0.19
CA ILE A 61 -10.71 -10.61 -0.60
C ILE A 61 -10.56 -11.68 -1.67
N ILE A 62 -11.39 -12.71 -1.64
CA ILE A 62 -11.22 -13.91 -2.46
C ILE A 62 -12.52 -14.16 -3.22
N SER A 63 -12.41 -14.42 -4.54
CA SER A 63 -13.56 -14.83 -5.34
C SER A 63 -14.08 -16.20 -4.89
N LYS A 64 -15.38 -16.42 -5.00
CA LYS A 64 -15.99 -17.69 -4.63
C LYS A 64 -15.43 -18.86 -5.45
N ASP A 65 -15.13 -18.61 -6.71
CA ASP A 65 -14.60 -19.64 -7.63
C ASP A 65 -13.19 -20.09 -7.17
N LEU A 66 -12.31 -19.14 -6.84
CA LEU A 66 -10.99 -19.48 -6.30
C LEU A 66 -11.11 -20.20 -4.95
N LEU A 67 -12.00 -19.74 -4.08
CA LEU A 67 -12.21 -20.34 -2.77
C LEU A 67 -12.71 -21.80 -2.88
N SER A 68 -13.62 -22.07 -3.84
CA SER A 68 -14.15 -23.41 -4.07
C SER A 68 -13.11 -24.38 -4.62
N SER A 69 -12.07 -23.87 -5.32
CA SER A 69 -10.97 -24.67 -5.90
C SER A 69 -9.81 -24.92 -4.93
N CYS A 70 -9.88 -24.40 -3.70
CA CYS A 70 -8.83 -24.58 -2.69
C CYS A 70 -8.62 -26.07 -2.36
N ASN A 71 -7.35 -26.46 -2.19
CA ASN A 71 -7.01 -27.78 -1.69
C ASN A 71 -7.57 -27.98 -0.27
N LYS A 72 -8.38 -29.02 -0.09
CA LYS A 72 -9.06 -29.32 1.19
C LYS A 72 -8.14 -30.00 2.21
N ASP A 73 -7.04 -30.58 1.77
CA ASP A 73 -6.09 -31.32 2.61
C ASP A 73 -5.04 -30.43 3.28
N LEU A 74 -5.21 -29.11 3.18
CA LEU A 74 -4.33 -28.14 3.86
C LEU A 74 -4.60 -28.09 5.37
N PRO A 75 -3.58 -27.83 6.19
CA PRO A 75 -3.77 -27.46 7.59
C PRO A 75 -4.81 -26.34 7.71
N ASN A 76 -5.63 -26.38 8.74
CA ASN A 76 -6.75 -25.45 8.90
C ASN A 76 -6.34 -23.98 8.78
N ILE A 77 -5.19 -23.60 9.35
CA ILE A 77 -4.70 -22.22 9.31
C ILE A 77 -4.31 -21.74 7.91
N MET A 78 -4.02 -22.65 7.00
CA MET A 78 -3.67 -22.36 5.60
C MET A 78 -4.87 -22.50 4.64
N ASN A 79 -6.03 -22.88 5.16
CA ASN A 79 -7.21 -23.15 4.36
C ASN A 79 -8.17 -21.97 4.40
N TYR A 80 -8.19 -21.17 3.34
CA TYR A 80 -9.06 -19.97 3.24
C TYR A 80 -10.56 -20.30 3.29
N ASP A 81 -10.99 -21.49 2.81
CA ASP A 81 -12.39 -21.91 2.88
C ASP A 81 -12.82 -22.07 4.35
N LYS A 82 -11.98 -22.68 5.20
CA LYS A 82 -12.25 -22.79 6.63
C LYS A 82 -12.28 -21.44 7.36
N HIS A 83 -11.41 -20.52 6.98
CA HIS A 83 -11.47 -19.15 7.48
C HIS A 83 -12.78 -18.46 7.08
N ALA A 84 -13.23 -18.61 5.84
CA ALA A 84 -14.48 -18.04 5.34
C ALA A 84 -15.70 -18.63 6.05
N GLN A 85 -15.77 -19.96 6.19
CA GLN A 85 -16.86 -20.66 6.91
C GLN A 85 -16.94 -20.26 8.39
N SER A 86 -15.82 -19.91 9.00
CA SER A 86 -15.73 -19.46 10.39
C SER A 86 -15.92 -17.94 10.55
N GLY A 87 -16.37 -17.23 9.51
CA GLY A 87 -16.51 -15.77 9.55
C GLY A 87 -15.19 -15.04 9.88
N SER A 88 -14.06 -15.56 9.38
CA SER A 88 -12.70 -15.12 9.71
C SER A 88 -12.29 -15.32 11.18
N MET A 89 -13.03 -16.10 11.93
CA MET A 89 -12.79 -16.39 13.36
C MET A 89 -12.40 -17.85 13.59
N LEU A 90 -11.63 -18.45 12.68
CA LEU A 90 -11.10 -19.80 12.88
C LEU A 90 -10.22 -19.91 14.14
N ASN A 91 -9.56 -18.83 14.49
CA ASN A 91 -8.87 -18.60 15.76
C ASN A 91 -9.18 -17.19 16.27
N THR A 92 -8.83 -16.89 17.51
CA THR A 92 -8.99 -15.54 18.08
C THR A 92 -8.26 -14.51 17.25
N PRO A 93 -8.95 -13.48 16.72
CA PRO A 93 -8.32 -12.45 15.88
C PRO A 93 -7.51 -11.47 16.74
N PRO A 94 -6.61 -10.67 16.13
CA PRO A 94 -5.92 -9.55 16.78
C PRO A 94 -6.94 -8.43 17.08
N THR A 95 -7.69 -8.53 18.16
CA THR A 95 -8.90 -7.75 18.46
C THR A 95 -8.67 -6.24 18.42
N PHE A 96 -7.53 -5.76 18.94
CA PHE A 96 -7.19 -4.34 18.87
C PHE A 96 -6.99 -3.86 17.43
N ALA A 97 -6.20 -4.58 16.62
CA ALA A 97 -5.96 -4.21 15.22
C ALA A 97 -7.28 -4.27 14.42
N TRP A 98 -8.13 -5.25 14.67
CA TRP A 98 -9.46 -5.35 14.06
C TRP A 98 -10.35 -4.16 14.42
N TYR A 99 -10.42 -3.82 15.71
CA TYR A 99 -11.19 -2.66 16.16
C TYR A 99 -10.71 -1.36 15.51
N MET A 100 -9.39 -1.14 15.46
CA MET A 100 -8.81 0.05 14.85
C MET A 100 -9.05 0.10 13.33
N ALA A 101 -8.95 -1.03 12.64
CA ALA A 101 -9.30 -1.09 11.21
C ALA A 101 -10.76 -0.66 10.97
N GLY A 102 -11.69 -1.12 11.83
CA GLY A 102 -13.09 -0.68 11.78
C GLY A 102 -13.26 0.83 11.97
N LYS A 103 -12.43 1.46 12.82
CA LYS A 103 -12.43 2.94 12.99
C LYS A 103 -11.91 3.64 11.73
N VAL A 104 -10.83 3.12 11.13
CA VAL A 104 -10.26 3.67 9.89
C VAL A 104 -11.29 3.58 8.75
N PHE A 105 -11.99 2.46 8.59
CA PHE A 105 -13.04 2.33 7.56
C PHE A 105 -14.17 3.36 7.76
N LYS A 106 -14.61 3.59 9.01
CA LYS A 106 -15.61 4.63 9.31
C LYS A 106 -15.09 6.02 9.00
N TRP A 107 -13.85 6.30 9.34
CA TRP A 107 -13.20 7.57 9.03
C TRP A 107 -13.09 7.81 7.52
N LEU A 108 -12.63 6.83 6.73
CA LEU A 108 -12.58 6.94 5.27
C LEU A 108 -13.96 7.20 4.66
N LYS A 109 -15.01 6.54 5.18
CA LYS A 109 -16.40 6.81 4.77
C LYS A 109 -16.83 8.24 5.12
N SER A 110 -16.45 8.78 6.28
CA SER A 110 -16.79 10.15 6.68
C SER A 110 -16.08 11.22 5.85
N LEU A 111 -14.97 10.88 5.18
CA LEU A 111 -14.26 11.78 4.25
C LEU A 111 -14.92 11.88 2.86
N GLY A 112 -16.01 11.15 2.62
CA GLY A 112 -16.66 11.06 1.32
C GLY A 112 -16.36 9.76 0.56
N GLY A 113 -15.75 8.76 1.23
CA GLY A 113 -15.41 7.46 0.62
C GLY A 113 -14.16 7.50 -0.25
N LEU A 114 -13.94 6.43 -1.00
CA LEU A 114 -12.67 6.24 -1.71
C LEU A 114 -12.46 7.21 -2.87
N GLU A 115 -13.50 7.78 -3.46
CA GLU A 115 -13.36 8.82 -4.49
C GLU A 115 -12.71 10.09 -3.90
N ALA A 116 -13.22 10.58 -2.78
CA ALA A 116 -12.64 11.74 -2.11
C ALA A 116 -11.23 11.45 -1.57
N VAL A 117 -10.98 10.23 -1.09
CA VAL A 117 -9.66 9.79 -0.65
C VAL A 117 -8.67 9.76 -1.82
N LYS A 118 -9.09 9.26 -2.99
CA LYS A 118 -8.32 9.30 -4.23
C LYS A 118 -7.85 10.71 -4.57
N GLU A 119 -8.78 11.66 -4.63
CA GLU A 119 -8.45 13.06 -4.94
C GLU A 119 -7.39 13.64 -3.99
N ARG A 120 -7.54 13.39 -2.68
CA ARG A 120 -6.56 13.80 -1.67
C ARG A 120 -5.20 13.16 -1.87
N ASN A 121 -5.16 11.87 -2.18
CA ASN A 121 -3.92 11.15 -2.38
C ASN A 121 -3.17 11.61 -3.62
N TYR A 122 -3.90 11.83 -4.72
CA TYR A 122 -3.31 12.41 -5.93
C TYR A 122 -2.80 13.83 -5.70
N LEU A 123 -3.52 14.67 -4.96
CA LEU A 123 -3.07 16.02 -4.62
C LEU A 123 -1.78 15.98 -3.77
N LYS A 124 -1.72 15.13 -2.72
CA LYS A 124 -0.50 14.96 -1.91
C LYS A 124 0.68 14.51 -2.78
N ALA A 125 0.47 13.50 -3.61
CA ALA A 125 1.50 12.93 -4.45
C ALA A 125 1.99 13.94 -5.50
N SER A 126 1.08 14.60 -6.22
CA SER A 126 1.43 15.60 -7.24
C SER A 126 2.18 16.79 -6.64
N THR A 127 1.76 17.28 -5.47
CA THR A 127 2.46 18.37 -4.78
C THR A 127 3.94 18.07 -4.57
N LEU A 128 4.25 16.84 -4.11
CA LEU A 128 5.64 16.45 -3.89
C LEU A 128 6.38 16.14 -5.19
N TYR A 129 5.75 15.43 -6.13
CA TYR A 129 6.37 15.14 -7.42
C TYR A 129 6.65 16.39 -8.26
N ASP A 130 5.71 17.35 -8.28
CA ASP A 130 5.88 18.61 -8.98
C ASP A 130 7.05 19.43 -8.42
N TYR A 131 7.24 19.40 -7.10
CA TYR A 131 8.37 20.04 -6.47
C TYR A 131 9.70 19.36 -6.86
N ILE A 132 9.76 18.04 -6.77
CA ILE A 132 10.93 17.24 -7.15
C ILE A 132 11.28 17.46 -8.62
N ASP A 133 10.29 17.38 -9.51
CA ASP A 133 10.50 17.47 -10.97
C ASP A 133 10.94 18.86 -11.44
N ARG A 134 10.66 19.91 -10.68
CA ARG A 134 11.12 21.29 -10.97
C ARG A 134 12.47 21.62 -10.34
N SER A 135 12.99 20.75 -9.50
CA SER A 135 14.20 21.01 -8.73
C SER A 135 15.45 20.54 -9.48
N ASP A 136 16.51 21.35 -9.43
CA ASP A 136 17.85 20.93 -9.85
C ASP A 136 18.61 20.19 -8.74
N PHE A 137 18.02 20.11 -7.54
CA PHE A 137 18.64 19.50 -6.36
C PHE A 137 18.07 18.12 -6.04
N TYR A 138 16.78 17.89 -6.29
CA TYR A 138 16.09 16.61 -6.09
C TYR A 138 15.82 15.92 -7.41
N SER A 139 15.80 14.59 -7.39
CA SER A 139 15.31 13.80 -8.51
C SER A 139 14.55 12.55 -8.03
N ASN A 140 13.60 12.09 -8.83
CA ASN A 140 12.88 10.85 -8.57
C ASN A 140 13.34 9.79 -9.59
N PRO A 141 13.76 8.59 -9.12
CA PRO A 141 14.31 7.56 -10.02
C PRO A 141 13.24 6.78 -10.78
N VAL A 142 11.95 7.00 -10.48
CA VAL A 142 10.84 6.23 -11.06
C VAL A 142 10.29 6.91 -12.30
N ALA A 143 10.06 6.13 -13.35
CA ALA A 143 9.40 6.63 -14.56
C ALA A 143 8.01 7.21 -14.24
N LYS A 144 7.65 8.35 -14.82
CA LYS A 144 6.43 9.10 -14.46
C LYS A 144 5.16 8.25 -14.46
N ASN A 145 5.02 7.37 -15.45
CA ASN A 145 3.84 6.51 -15.59
C ASN A 145 3.76 5.36 -14.57
N ASN A 146 4.83 5.15 -13.81
CA ASN A 146 4.92 4.08 -12.81
C ASN A 146 5.12 4.61 -11.40
N ARG A 147 4.88 5.91 -11.17
CA ARG A 147 5.06 6.53 -9.86
C ARG A 147 3.95 6.13 -8.90
N SER A 148 4.35 5.74 -7.69
CA SER A 148 3.43 5.45 -6.59
C SER A 148 2.79 6.73 -6.06
N ILE A 149 1.49 6.67 -5.74
CA ILE A 149 0.78 7.75 -5.02
C ILE A 149 0.92 7.64 -3.50
N MET A 150 1.59 6.60 -3.00
CA MET A 150 1.76 6.31 -1.57
C MET A 150 3.21 6.36 -1.11
N ASN A 151 4.15 5.99 -1.97
CA ASN A 151 5.57 5.87 -1.61
C ASN A 151 6.42 6.61 -2.65
N ILE A 152 6.94 7.76 -2.26
CA ILE A 152 7.68 8.66 -3.14
C ILE A 152 9.16 8.65 -2.76
N PRO A 153 9.99 7.84 -3.46
CA PRO A 153 11.44 7.93 -3.28
C PRO A 153 11.97 9.20 -3.94
N PHE A 154 13.04 9.73 -3.38
CA PHE A 154 13.80 10.80 -4.02
C PHE A 154 15.27 10.75 -3.60
N ILE A 155 16.12 11.28 -4.44
CA ILE A 155 17.56 11.36 -4.22
C ILE A 155 18.01 12.81 -4.34
N LEU A 156 19.09 13.14 -3.64
CA LEU A 156 19.72 14.43 -3.70
C LEU A 156 20.74 14.48 -4.86
N LYS A 157 21.11 15.65 -5.28
CA LYS A 157 22.15 15.90 -6.29
C LYS A 157 23.50 15.24 -5.94
N SER A 158 23.82 15.17 -4.65
CA SER A 158 25.00 14.47 -4.15
C SER A 158 24.63 13.60 -2.93
N PRO A 159 24.96 12.29 -2.95
CA PRO A 159 24.72 11.41 -1.79
C PRO A 159 25.43 11.84 -0.50
N ASP A 160 26.52 12.62 -0.60
CA ASP A 160 27.23 13.16 0.56
C ASP A 160 26.36 14.09 1.41
N LEU A 161 25.31 14.64 0.83
CA LEU A 161 24.36 15.53 1.50
C LEU A 161 23.25 14.78 2.26
N ASP A 162 23.07 13.47 2.02
CA ASP A 162 21.96 12.69 2.60
C ASP A 162 21.91 12.81 4.14
N SER A 163 23.07 12.71 4.80
CA SER A 163 23.13 12.78 6.25
C SER A 163 22.82 14.16 6.80
N ALA A 164 23.21 15.24 6.11
CA ALA A 164 22.90 16.62 6.49
C ALA A 164 21.40 16.88 6.29
N PHE A 165 20.88 16.51 5.12
CA PHE A 165 19.45 16.64 4.80
C PHE A 165 18.56 15.93 5.83
N LEU A 166 18.88 14.68 6.20
CA LEU A 166 18.07 13.93 7.17
C LEU A 166 18.05 14.58 8.55
N ARG A 167 19.19 15.13 9.00
CA ARG A 167 19.26 15.87 10.29
C ARG A 167 18.43 17.16 10.26
N GLU A 168 18.53 17.93 9.17
CA GLU A 168 17.75 19.16 9.01
C GLU A 168 16.24 18.84 8.91
N ALA A 169 15.87 17.84 8.11
CA ALA A 169 14.49 17.38 8.02
C ALA A 169 13.92 16.97 9.38
N GLU A 170 14.69 16.23 10.18
CA GLU A 170 14.28 15.83 11.53
C GLU A 170 14.10 17.03 12.46
N SER A 171 14.95 18.07 12.36
CA SER A 171 14.80 19.33 13.13
C SER A 171 13.53 20.09 12.75
N GLU A 172 13.06 19.94 11.52
CA GLU A 172 11.79 20.50 11.02
C GLU A 172 10.59 19.55 11.21
N ASN A 173 10.73 18.50 12.03
CA ASN A 173 9.71 17.47 12.29
C ASN A 173 9.29 16.65 11.06
N LEU A 174 10.12 16.57 10.02
CA LEU A 174 9.95 15.69 8.88
C LEU A 174 10.63 14.33 9.18
N LEU A 175 9.92 13.45 9.84
CA LEU A 175 10.46 12.22 10.40
C LEU A 175 10.45 11.06 9.40
N ASN A 176 11.38 10.10 9.59
CA ASN A 176 11.42 8.82 8.87
C ASN A 176 11.58 8.94 7.34
N LEU A 177 12.23 9.99 6.85
CA LEU A 177 12.47 10.19 5.42
C LEU A 177 13.59 9.32 4.84
N LYS A 178 14.44 8.71 5.68
CA LYS A 178 15.54 7.86 5.21
C LYS A 178 15.01 6.73 4.34
N GLY A 179 15.56 6.60 3.14
CA GLY A 179 15.24 5.51 2.19
C GLY A 179 15.62 4.13 2.74
N HIS A 180 15.12 3.09 2.09
CA HIS A 180 15.42 1.72 2.49
C HIS A 180 16.92 1.42 2.28
N ARG A 181 17.50 0.62 3.18
CA ARG A 181 18.95 0.29 3.16
C ARG A 181 19.46 -0.32 1.85
N SER A 182 18.59 -0.97 1.06
CA SER A 182 18.93 -1.56 -0.23
C SER A 182 18.96 -0.57 -1.39
N VAL A 183 18.35 0.62 -1.22
CA VAL A 183 18.18 1.61 -2.30
C VAL A 183 18.91 2.92 -1.99
N GLY A 184 18.98 3.29 -0.69
CA GLY A 184 19.52 4.58 -0.26
C GLY A 184 18.56 5.74 -0.50
N GLY A 185 19.09 6.97 -0.51
CA GLY A 185 18.33 8.20 -0.68
C GLY A 185 17.26 8.41 0.38
N MET A 186 16.18 9.05 -0.01
CA MET A 186 15.02 9.37 0.82
C MET A 186 13.75 8.72 0.30
N ARG A 187 12.76 8.58 1.16
CA ARG A 187 11.41 8.13 0.78
C ARG A 187 10.35 8.76 1.67
N ALA A 188 9.44 9.49 1.06
CA ALA A 188 8.22 9.94 1.72
C ALA A 188 7.13 8.87 1.59
N SER A 189 6.64 8.34 2.71
CA SER A 189 5.49 7.45 2.77
C SER A 189 4.26 8.25 3.20
N ILE A 190 3.37 8.53 2.26
CA ILE A 190 2.27 9.50 2.41
C ILE A 190 0.89 8.82 2.42
N TYR A 191 0.77 7.73 3.18
CA TYR A 191 -0.49 6.97 3.32
C TYR A 191 -1.70 7.84 3.70
N ASN A 192 -2.90 7.25 3.66
CA ASN A 192 -4.17 7.91 3.98
C ASN A 192 -4.18 8.61 5.35
#